data_a486d6dc49c3520ab511478f4b8440aa
#
_entry.id   a486d6dc49c3520ab511478f4b8440aa
#
_cell.length_a   1.000
_cell.length_b   1.000
_cell.length_c   1.000
_cell.angle_alpha   90.00
_cell.angle_beta   90.00
_cell.angle_gamma   90.00
#
_symmetry.space_group_name_H-M   'P 1'
#
loop_
_entity.id
_entity.type
_entity.pdbx_description
1 polymer ?
#
loop_
_entity_poly.entity_id
_entity_poly.type
_entity_poly.pdbx_seq_one_letter_code
_entity_poly.pdbx_strand_id
1 'polypeptide(L)'
;MLDKEENIIKSNNSTSSNEKQHVDVTVESLENGDDFEEREIRDKAYKILKGHIDEAITPEESKRVRRKIDWRILPLITLVYGMNYVDKAALSWAVMFNLRKDINIDGNQYSWVSAIFYFGYLGAEYPANFIIHKFSVSKIICVVCLVWGVLLFGHLGVKNYAGLMVIRFILGVSEAPISAACINYIGEWYTKDEQPFRFLCFASGQGGLYIIFSLVAYGLGHVNDGSLYSWQYIFLVLACLSIILGTYMWFFLPTLPSEAKFLTEHERLIATKRVAGNMTGIKTIYWDNKQIIEAIKDPKTYFLVLYMFFSMIPNGGLTNFNTLVLSSFNFSKYETILVNLPWSFFSAGQMWVWAFFGIYFKNLRILGLTIPMIIAMIGLAIVYGTENGNADKWGRVFAYWMINSCSASFPYAMNMTGQLISGHTKQSFTNSAVLIAFAVGNIVGPFCFNASDAPKYTHALATIMGCFAACIVIGAGLGIYILWENKRRNKLYGNPEEDESLKLEGIIEGLKDKTDTENHHFRYVY
;
A
#
# COMPACT_ATOMS: atom_id res chain seq x y z
N MET A 1 -2.53 44.01 40.39
CA MET A 1 -1.65 43.75 39.19
C MET A 1 -0.53 42.77 39.53
N LEU A 2 -0.05 42.75 40.76
CA LEU A 2 1.04 41.81 41.21
C LEU A 2 0.57 40.34 41.29
N ASP A 3 -0.70 40.07 41.64
CA ASP A 3 -1.22 38.69 41.74
C ASP A 3 -1.42 37.98 40.40
N LYS A 4 -1.46 38.71 39.27
CA LYS A 4 -1.55 38.11 37.93
C LYS A 4 -0.20 37.63 37.38
N GLU A 5 0.89 38.30 37.75
CA GLU A 5 2.24 37.89 37.30
C GLU A 5 2.73 36.65 38.05
N GLU A 6 2.38 36.51 39.35
CA GLU A 6 2.75 35.31 40.15
C GLU A 6 2.02 34.04 39.65
N ASN A 7 0.79 34.16 39.16
CA ASN A 7 0.08 33.03 38.58
C ASN A 7 0.57 32.63 37.20
N ILE A 8 1.09 33.56 36.41
CA ILE A 8 1.71 33.27 35.10
C ILE A 8 3.07 32.57 35.29
N ILE A 9 3.86 32.96 36.30
CA ILE A 9 5.14 32.34 36.63
C ILE A 9 4.92 30.92 37.18
N LYS A 10 3.89 30.70 38.00
CA LYS A 10 3.54 29.36 38.51
C LYS A 10 2.99 28.43 37.40
N SER A 11 2.23 28.95 36.42
CA SER A 11 1.77 28.21 35.26
C SER A 11 2.91 27.81 34.33
N ASN A 12 3.89 28.68 34.08
CA ASN A 12 5.05 28.36 33.24
C ASN A 12 6.02 27.38 33.91
N ASN A 13 6.15 27.40 35.25
CA ASN A 13 6.97 26.42 35.96
C ASN A 13 6.33 25.03 36.06
N SER A 14 5.00 24.93 36.08
CA SER A 14 4.30 23.65 36.06
C SER A 14 4.32 22.97 34.69
N THR A 15 4.27 23.73 33.58
CA THR A 15 4.48 23.20 32.23
C THR A 15 5.90 22.72 32.00
N SER A 16 6.92 23.48 32.48
CA SER A 16 8.33 23.07 32.36
C SER A 16 8.68 21.83 33.20
N SER A 17 8.06 21.64 34.36
CA SER A 17 8.25 20.44 35.21
C SER A 17 7.54 19.21 34.62
N ASN A 18 6.37 19.36 34.02
CA ASN A 18 5.68 18.27 33.35
C ASN A 18 6.36 17.86 32.03
N GLU A 19 6.93 18.79 31.28
CA GLU A 19 7.75 18.46 30.11
C GLU A 19 9.06 17.72 30.50
N LYS A 20 9.72 18.13 31.57
CA LYS A 20 10.90 17.41 32.10
C LYS A 20 10.55 16.01 32.61
N GLN A 21 9.46 15.84 33.35
CA GLN A 21 8.99 14.53 33.77
C GLN A 21 8.56 13.63 32.57
N HIS A 22 7.96 14.20 31.52
CA HIS A 22 7.64 13.43 30.32
C HIS A 22 8.90 13.01 29.54
N VAL A 23 9.94 13.82 29.52
CA VAL A 23 11.24 13.50 28.91
C VAL A 23 11.98 12.43 29.72
N ASP A 24 11.96 12.51 31.06
CA ASP A 24 12.60 11.53 31.92
C ASP A 24 11.90 10.16 31.87
N VAL A 25 10.56 10.10 31.83
CA VAL A 25 9.80 8.85 31.68
C VAL A 25 10.05 8.21 30.31
N THR A 26 10.23 9.03 29.24
CA THR A 26 10.59 8.52 27.90
C THR A 26 12.03 7.97 27.87
N VAL A 27 12.93 8.52 28.65
CA VAL A 27 14.33 8.08 28.74
C VAL A 27 14.45 6.74 29.48
N GLU A 28 13.70 6.57 30.59
CA GLU A 28 13.70 5.32 31.38
C GLU A 28 13.06 4.14 30.61
N SER A 29 12.07 4.41 29.74
CA SER A 29 11.47 3.39 28.86
C SER A 29 12.36 2.97 27.69
N LEU A 30 13.39 3.76 27.36
CA LEU A 30 14.38 3.46 26.32
C LEU A 30 15.46 2.48 26.77
N GLU A 31 15.63 2.27 28.08
CA GLU A 31 16.68 1.40 28.63
C GLU A 31 16.32 -0.10 28.62
N ASN A 32 15.06 -0.47 28.43
CA ASN A 32 14.55 -1.83 28.56
C ASN A 32 14.29 -2.61 27.25
N GLY A 33 14.84 -2.19 26.12
CA GLY A 33 14.67 -2.91 24.85
C GLY A 33 15.68 -4.05 24.66
N ASP A 34 15.22 -5.26 24.36
CA ASP A 34 16.02 -6.50 24.36
C ASP A 34 16.85 -6.80 23.10
N ASP A 35 16.71 -6.04 22.00
CA ASP A 35 17.46 -6.29 20.75
C ASP A 35 18.70 -5.38 20.59
N PHE A 36 19.87 -6.02 20.40
CA PHE A 36 21.18 -5.35 20.34
C PHE A 36 21.31 -4.31 19.21
N GLU A 37 20.73 -4.59 18.04
CA GLU A 37 20.74 -3.68 16.88
C GLU A 37 19.82 -2.47 17.08
N GLU A 38 18.66 -2.64 17.71
CA GLU A 38 17.76 -1.54 18.09
C GLU A 38 18.36 -0.64 19.18
N ARG A 39 19.10 -1.20 20.12
CA ARG A 39 19.84 -0.43 21.13
C ARG A 39 20.93 0.44 20.50
N GLU A 40 21.71 -0.10 19.57
CA GLU A 40 22.78 0.67 18.92
C GLU A 40 22.21 1.82 18.06
N ILE A 41 21.08 1.60 17.42
CA ILE A 41 20.36 2.60 16.62
C ILE A 41 19.76 3.71 17.50
N ARG A 42 19.12 3.32 18.60
CA ARG A 42 18.56 4.25 19.61
C ARG A 42 19.66 5.07 20.29
N ASP A 43 20.77 4.44 20.65
CA ASP A 43 21.90 5.11 21.27
C ASP A 43 22.52 6.17 20.35
N LYS A 44 22.63 5.93 19.06
CA LYS A 44 23.14 6.91 18.08
C LYS A 44 22.17 8.10 17.91
N ALA A 45 20.88 7.84 17.74
CA ALA A 45 19.86 8.88 17.66
C ALA A 45 19.78 9.69 18.96
N TYR A 46 19.83 9.02 20.10
CA TYR A 46 19.85 9.63 21.44
C TYR A 46 21.09 10.51 21.67
N LYS A 47 22.29 10.04 21.31
CA LYS A 47 23.53 10.85 21.42
C LYS A 47 23.48 12.13 20.58
N ILE A 48 22.87 12.07 19.40
CA ILE A 48 22.69 13.25 18.52
C ILE A 48 21.67 14.21 19.14
N LEU A 49 20.59 13.70 19.74
CA LEU A 49 19.52 14.53 20.32
C LEU A 49 19.91 15.14 21.66
N LYS A 50 20.64 14.41 22.52
CA LYS A 50 20.96 14.80 23.91
C LYS A 50 21.72 16.12 24.04
N GLY A 51 22.54 16.47 23.04
CA GLY A 51 23.31 17.74 23.03
C GLY A 51 22.56 18.95 22.45
N HIS A 52 21.39 18.76 21.81
CA HIS A 52 20.75 19.77 20.96
C HIS A 52 19.23 19.85 21.14
N ILE A 53 18.68 19.34 22.25
CA ILE A 53 17.23 19.29 22.50
C ILE A 53 16.59 20.68 22.45
N ASP A 54 17.30 21.70 22.90
CA ASP A 54 16.79 23.07 23.06
C ASP A 54 16.88 23.94 21.78
N GLU A 55 17.53 23.45 20.70
CA GLU A 55 17.57 24.18 19.43
C GLU A 55 16.24 24.12 18.70
N ALA A 56 15.54 25.24 18.59
CA ALA A 56 14.31 25.33 17.81
C ALA A 56 14.62 25.21 16.30
N ILE A 57 13.96 24.26 15.62
CA ILE A 57 14.07 24.08 14.17
C ILE A 57 13.21 25.13 13.48
N THR A 58 13.80 25.92 12.58
CA THR A 58 13.01 26.87 11.79
C THR A 58 12.20 26.14 10.72
N PRO A 59 10.97 26.60 10.40
CA PRO A 59 10.15 26.00 9.34
C PRO A 59 10.84 25.97 7.98
N GLU A 60 11.74 26.93 7.72
CA GLU A 60 12.47 27.01 6.47
C GLU A 60 13.56 25.93 6.35
N GLU A 61 14.31 25.70 7.42
CA GLU A 61 15.32 24.62 7.50
C GLU A 61 14.65 23.25 7.37
N SER A 62 13.57 23.02 8.09
CA SER A 62 12.76 21.81 7.98
C SER A 62 12.32 21.57 6.54
N LYS A 63 11.84 22.59 5.83
CA LYS A 63 11.42 22.49 4.43
C LYS A 63 12.59 22.23 3.48
N ARG A 64 13.75 22.81 3.73
CA ARG A 64 14.98 22.59 2.95
C ARG A 64 15.47 21.15 3.08
N VAL A 65 15.57 20.65 4.30
CA VAL A 65 15.99 19.27 4.58
C VAL A 65 15.01 18.27 3.97
N ARG A 66 13.70 18.51 4.14
CA ARG A 66 12.65 17.68 3.52
C ARG A 66 12.81 17.59 2.01
N ARG A 67 13.06 18.71 1.29
CA ARG A 67 13.27 18.69 -0.17
C ARG A 67 14.47 17.83 -0.57
N LYS A 68 15.58 17.88 0.18
CA LYS A 68 16.74 17.02 -0.09
C LYS A 68 16.41 15.55 0.08
N ILE A 69 15.65 15.20 1.12
CA ILE A 69 15.16 13.85 1.38
C ILE A 69 14.24 13.41 0.23
N ASP A 70 13.26 14.23 -0.16
CA ASP A 70 12.32 13.94 -1.24
C ASP A 70 13.06 13.61 -2.55
N TRP A 71 14.06 14.42 -2.95
CA TRP A 71 14.81 14.20 -4.17
C TRP A 71 15.71 12.95 -4.14
N ARG A 72 16.13 12.49 -2.98
CA ARG A 72 17.05 11.36 -2.86
C ARG A 72 16.33 10.03 -2.62
N ILE A 73 15.32 10.02 -1.78
CA ILE A 73 14.66 8.80 -1.31
C ILE A 73 13.42 8.47 -2.15
N LEU A 74 12.55 9.45 -2.36
CA LEU A 74 11.25 9.22 -2.98
C LEU A 74 11.35 8.61 -4.39
N PRO A 75 12.25 9.03 -5.29
CA PRO A 75 12.40 8.40 -6.60
C PRO A 75 12.80 6.91 -6.51
N LEU A 76 13.69 6.55 -5.57
CA LEU A 76 14.14 5.16 -5.42
C LEU A 76 13.02 4.25 -4.94
N ILE A 77 12.28 4.68 -3.93
CA ILE A 77 11.12 3.91 -3.43
C ILE A 77 10.03 3.81 -4.49
N THR A 78 9.79 4.90 -5.24
CA THR A 78 8.86 4.91 -6.38
C THR A 78 9.27 3.92 -7.46
N LEU A 79 10.56 3.86 -7.79
CA LEU A 79 11.08 2.89 -8.77
C LEU A 79 10.91 1.45 -8.29
N VAL A 80 11.26 1.14 -7.05
CA VAL A 80 11.10 -0.23 -6.50
C VAL A 80 9.64 -0.67 -6.51
N TYR A 81 8.76 0.17 -6.00
CA TYR A 81 7.34 -0.16 -5.91
C TYR A 81 6.67 -0.26 -7.28
N GLY A 82 7.07 0.60 -8.20
CA GLY A 82 6.62 0.54 -9.59
C GLY A 82 7.15 -0.68 -10.33
N MET A 83 8.44 -1.06 -10.16
CA MET A 83 9.01 -2.28 -10.74
C MET A 83 8.31 -3.54 -10.23
N ASN A 84 7.97 -3.59 -8.94
CA ASN A 84 7.18 -4.68 -8.35
C ASN A 84 5.82 -4.86 -9.03
N TYR A 85 5.16 -3.77 -9.42
CA TYR A 85 3.90 -3.85 -10.17
C TYR A 85 4.12 -4.30 -11.62
N VAL A 86 5.15 -3.78 -12.27
CA VAL A 86 5.50 -4.11 -13.66
C VAL A 86 5.82 -5.61 -13.80
N ASP A 87 6.49 -6.20 -12.83
CA ASP A 87 6.81 -7.63 -12.85
C ASP A 87 5.55 -8.50 -12.81
N LYS A 88 4.57 -8.15 -11.97
CA LYS A 88 3.27 -8.83 -11.98
C LYS A 88 2.56 -8.71 -13.32
N ALA A 89 2.62 -7.55 -13.95
CA ALA A 89 2.02 -7.29 -15.25
C ALA A 89 2.77 -7.97 -16.41
N ALA A 90 4.06 -8.23 -16.26
CA ALA A 90 4.89 -8.87 -17.29
C ALA A 90 4.36 -10.24 -17.73
N LEU A 91 3.70 -10.98 -16.83
CA LEU A 91 3.04 -12.24 -17.17
C LEU A 91 1.94 -12.04 -18.23
N SER A 92 1.15 -10.98 -18.11
CA SER A 92 0.10 -10.64 -19.06
C SER A 92 0.66 -10.29 -20.44
N TRP A 93 1.78 -9.55 -20.51
CA TRP A 93 2.49 -9.28 -21.77
C TRP A 93 3.11 -10.54 -22.36
N ALA A 94 3.72 -11.38 -21.53
CA ALA A 94 4.34 -12.64 -21.97
C ALA A 94 3.32 -13.56 -22.68
N VAL A 95 2.07 -13.60 -22.19
CA VAL A 95 1.00 -14.37 -22.84
C VAL A 95 0.68 -13.83 -24.24
N MET A 96 0.72 -12.53 -24.44
CA MET A 96 0.56 -11.93 -25.77
C MET A 96 1.65 -12.37 -26.74
N PHE A 97 2.88 -12.62 -26.23
CA PHE A 97 4.03 -13.09 -27.00
C PHE A 97 4.22 -14.60 -26.96
N ASN A 98 3.12 -15.35 -26.94
CA ASN A 98 3.03 -16.81 -27.08
C ASN A 98 3.56 -17.65 -25.91
N LEU A 99 3.79 -17.10 -24.71
CA LEU A 99 4.21 -17.86 -23.53
C LEU A 99 3.45 -19.19 -23.38
N ARG A 100 2.10 -19.14 -23.50
CA ARG A 100 1.25 -20.32 -23.33
C ARG A 100 1.52 -21.41 -24.36
N LYS A 101 1.84 -21.04 -25.60
CA LYS A 101 2.16 -21.99 -26.67
C LYS A 101 3.56 -22.59 -26.53
N ASP A 102 4.53 -21.75 -26.15
CA ASP A 102 5.95 -22.14 -26.10
C ASP A 102 6.25 -23.13 -24.98
N ILE A 103 5.49 -23.05 -23.86
CA ILE A 103 5.62 -23.98 -22.71
C ILE A 103 4.42 -24.95 -22.57
N ASN A 104 3.55 -25.01 -23.57
CA ASN A 104 2.39 -25.91 -23.64
C ASN A 104 1.48 -25.87 -22.41
N ILE A 105 1.01 -24.69 -22.02
CA ILE A 105 0.03 -24.50 -20.93
C ILE A 105 -1.35 -24.13 -21.47
N ASP A 106 -2.38 -24.71 -20.86
CA ASP A 106 -3.77 -24.36 -21.14
C ASP A 106 -4.24 -23.13 -20.33
N GLY A 107 -5.49 -22.70 -20.57
CA GLY A 107 -6.05 -21.54 -19.89
C GLY A 107 -6.25 -21.74 -18.39
N ASN A 108 -6.61 -22.94 -17.96
CA ASN A 108 -6.80 -23.27 -16.54
C ASN A 108 -5.45 -23.31 -15.81
N GLN A 109 -4.42 -23.88 -16.44
CA GLN A 109 -3.06 -23.86 -15.93
C GLN A 109 -2.53 -22.43 -15.81
N TYR A 110 -2.88 -21.55 -16.75
CA TYR A 110 -2.51 -20.13 -16.65
C TYR A 110 -3.15 -19.42 -15.45
N SER A 111 -4.40 -19.74 -15.12
CA SER A 111 -5.05 -19.23 -13.91
C SER A 111 -4.32 -19.67 -12.64
N TRP A 112 -3.85 -20.94 -12.59
CA TRP A 112 -3.01 -21.42 -11.50
C TRP A 112 -1.66 -20.73 -11.42
N VAL A 113 -0.97 -20.51 -12.54
CA VAL A 113 0.29 -19.74 -12.59
C VAL A 113 0.12 -18.32 -12.05
N SER A 114 -1.02 -17.70 -12.33
CA SER A 114 -1.36 -16.37 -11.83
C SER A 114 -1.65 -16.37 -10.33
N ALA A 115 -2.38 -17.37 -9.84
CA ALA A 115 -2.79 -17.49 -8.45
C ALA A 115 -1.64 -17.91 -7.51
N ILE A 116 -0.73 -18.81 -7.97
CA ILE A 116 0.32 -19.40 -7.13
C ILE A 116 1.27 -18.35 -6.56
N PHE A 117 1.46 -17.24 -7.25
CA PHE A 117 2.21 -16.09 -6.76
C PHE A 117 1.62 -15.58 -5.44
N TYR A 118 0.31 -15.42 -5.36
CA TYR A 118 -0.36 -14.93 -4.16
C TYR A 118 -0.43 -15.98 -3.04
N PHE A 119 -0.35 -17.28 -3.36
CA PHE A 119 -0.13 -18.31 -2.33
C PHE A 119 1.24 -18.16 -1.67
N GLY A 120 2.30 -17.93 -2.48
CA GLY A 120 3.63 -17.62 -1.96
C GLY A 120 3.64 -16.35 -1.12
N TYR A 121 3.00 -15.29 -1.63
CA TYR A 121 2.86 -14.01 -0.94
C TYR A 121 2.18 -14.17 0.43
N LEU A 122 1.02 -14.84 0.47
CA LEU A 122 0.26 -15.10 1.70
C LEU A 122 1.06 -15.90 2.73
N GLY A 123 1.74 -16.97 2.28
CA GLY A 123 2.55 -17.81 3.16
C GLY A 123 3.76 -17.07 3.76
N ALA A 124 4.30 -16.09 3.04
CA ALA A 124 5.44 -15.30 3.48
C ALA A 124 5.08 -14.04 4.27
N GLU A 125 3.83 -13.58 4.27
CA GLU A 125 3.39 -12.32 4.88
C GLU A 125 3.76 -12.24 6.37
N TYR A 126 3.49 -13.30 7.14
CA TYR A 126 3.81 -13.32 8.58
C TYR A 126 5.32 -13.37 8.86
N PRO A 127 6.13 -14.26 8.23
CA PRO A 127 7.58 -14.22 8.34
C PRO A 127 8.19 -12.90 7.86
N ALA A 128 7.64 -12.30 6.81
CA ALA A 128 8.10 -11.03 6.27
C ALA A 128 7.97 -9.89 7.29
N ASN A 129 6.83 -9.80 7.98
CA ASN A 129 6.63 -8.83 9.04
C ASN A 129 7.64 -9.00 10.19
N PHE A 130 7.91 -10.24 10.60
CA PHE A 130 8.92 -10.52 11.61
C PHE A 130 10.33 -10.05 11.17
N ILE A 131 10.71 -10.31 9.92
CA ILE A 131 11.98 -9.88 9.34
C ILE A 131 12.08 -8.35 9.32
N ILE A 132 11.02 -7.64 8.92
CA ILE A 132 10.99 -6.17 8.86
C ILE A 132 11.21 -5.54 10.25
N HIS A 133 10.71 -6.17 11.31
CA HIS A 133 10.92 -5.68 12.67
C HIS A 133 12.31 -5.99 13.22
N LYS A 134 12.98 -7.03 12.73
CA LYS A 134 14.29 -7.46 13.25
C LYS A 134 15.47 -6.82 12.53
N PHE A 135 15.33 -6.52 11.24
CA PHE A 135 16.41 -6.00 10.41
C PHE A 135 16.12 -4.60 9.90
N SER A 136 17.17 -3.89 9.51
CA SER A 136 17.06 -2.58 8.90
C SER A 136 16.20 -2.61 7.62
N VAL A 137 15.17 -1.78 7.57
CA VAL A 137 14.18 -1.74 6.48
C VAL A 137 14.84 -1.45 5.12
N SER A 138 15.82 -0.54 5.07
CA SER A 138 16.55 -0.24 3.83
C SER A 138 17.29 -1.45 3.27
N LYS A 139 17.96 -2.24 4.13
CA LYS A 139 18.68 -3.45 3.71
C LYS A 139 17.71 -4.53 3.22
N ILE A 140 16.55 -4.67 3.86
CA ILE A 140 15.50 -5.59 3.42
C ILE A 140 15.03 -5.24 2.02
N ILE A 141 14.72 -3.98 1.74
CA ILE A 141 14.31 -3.51 0.41
C ILE A 141 15.38 -3.86 -0.63
N CYS A 142 16.66 -3.63 -0.33
CA CYS A 142 17.77 -3.94 -1.24
C CYS A 142 17.91 -5.44 -1.51
N VAL A 143 17.90 -6.27 -0.45
CA VAL A 143 18.03 -7.74 -0.57
C VAL A 143 16.85 -8.32 -1.35
N VAL A 144 15.63 -7.92 -1.02
CA VAL A 144 14.42 -8.36 -1.73
C VAL A 144 14.51 -8.00 -3.20
N CYS A 145 14.93 -6.78 -3.54
CA CYS A 145 15.09 -6.35 -4.93
C CYS A 145 16.13 -7.17 -5.69
N LEU A 146 17.25 -7.53 -5.06
CA LEU A 146 18.28 -8.39 -5.64
C LEU A 146 17.79 -9.84 -5.84
N VAL A 147 17.18 -10.43 -4.81
CA VAL A 147 16.63 -11.80 -4.87
C VAL A 147 15.56 -11.90 -5.95
N TRP A 148 14.64 -10.95 -5.97
CA TRP A 148 13.61 -10.86 -6.99
C TRP A 148 14.20 -10.73 -8.40
N GLY A 149 15.23 -9.86 -8.61
CA GLY A 149 15.92 -9.76 -9.88
C GLY A 149 16.54 -11.09 -10.35
N VAL A 150 17.16 -11.85 -9.44
CA VAL A 150 17.70 -13.20 -9.74
C VAL A 150 16.59 -14.18 -10.11
N LEU A 151 15.44 -14.14 -9.41
CA LEU A 151 14.30 -15.00 -9.71
C LEU A 151 13.68 -14.69 -11.08
N LEU A 152 13.71 -13.42 -11.50
CA LEU A 152 13.27 -13.03 -12.84
C LEU A 152 14.16 -13.66 -13.94
N PHE A 153 15.49 -13.76 -13.72
CA PHE A 153 16.36 -14.52 -14.61
C PHE A 153 15.94 -15.99 -14.69
N GLY A 154 15.42 -16.56 -13.61
CA GLY A 154 14.92 -17.92 -13.61
C GLY A 154 13.86 -18.20 -14.67
N HIS A 155 13.05 -17.18 -15.07
CA HIS A 155 12.06 -17.33 -16.13
C HIS A 155 12.67 -17.68 -17.49
N LEU A 156 13.94 -17.34 -17.75
CA LEU A 156 14.63 -17.69 -18.99
C LEU A 156 14.87 -19.20 -19.12
N GLY A 157 14.97 -19.89 -18.00
CA GLY A 157 15.16 -21.35 -17.95
C GLY A 157 13.86 -22.16 -17.95
N VAL A 158 12.69 -21.50 -17.90
CA VAL A 158 11.39 -22.18 -17.85
C VAL A 158 11.06 -22.84 -19.18
N LYS A 159 10.80 -24.16 -19.14
CA LYS A 159 10.45 -24.98 -20.31
C LYS A 159 9.09 -25.67 -20.18
N ASN A 160 8.50 -25.65 -18.99
CA ASN A 160 7.27 -26.37 -18.70
C ASN A 160 6.43 -25.67 -17.58
N TYR A 161 5.21 -26.15 -17.42
CA TYR A 161 4.28 -25.66 -16.41
C TYR A 161 4.83 -25.69 -14.98
N ALA A 162 5.43 -26.83 -14.58
CA ALA A 162 5.95 -26.99 -13.23
C ALA A 162 7.06 -25.99 -12.88
N GLY A 163 7.99 -25.75 -13.81
CA GLY A 163 9.05 -24.76 -13.63
C GLY A 163 8.49 -23.34 -13.44
N LEU A 164 7.46 -22.97 -14.23
CA LEU A 164 6.82 -21.67 -14.09
C LEU A 164 6.10 -21.53 -12.74
N MET A 165 5.42 -22.59 -12.29
CA MET A 165 4.74 -22.61 -10.98
C MET A 165 5.72 -22.39 -9.82
N VAL A 166 6.86 -23.12 -9.83
CA VAL A 166 7.86 -23.00 -8.76
C VAL A 166 8.45 -21.59 -8.72
N ILE A 167 8.85 -21.04 -9.86
CA ILE A 167 9.43 -19.69 -9.92
C ILE A 167 8.42 -18.65 -9.46
N ARG A 168 7.17 -18.74 -9.89
CA ARG A 168 6.10 -17.82 -9.49
C ARG A 168 5.79 -17.90 -7.99
N PHE A 169 5.80 -19.10 -7.41
CA PHE A 169 5.62 -19.26 -5.97
C PHE A 169 6.75 -18.58 -5.18
N ILE A 170 8.02 -18.88 -5.53
CA ILE A 170 9.19 -18.31 -4.85
C ILE A 170 9.23 -16.78 -5.04
N LEU A 171 8.83 -16.29 -6.22
CA LEU A 171 8.71 -14.86 -6.49
C LEU A 171 7.69 -14.20 -5.55
N GLY A 172 6.53 -14.81 -5.35
CA GLY A 172 5.53 -14.35 -4.39
C GLY A 172 6.07 -14.29 -2.95
N VAL A 173 6.80 -15.34 -2.53
CA VAL A 173 7.49 -15.36 -1.22
C VAL A 173 8.48 -14.22 -1.09
N SER A 174 9.29 -13.96 -2.12
CA SER A 174 10.32 -12.93 -2.08
C SER A 174 9.76 -11.50 -2.08
N GLU A 175 8.62 -11.27 -2.73
CA GLU A 175 8.01 -9.95 -2.86
C GLU A 175 7.12 -9.54 -1.68
N ALA A 176 6.70 -10.47 -0.84
CA ALA A 176 5.81 -10.21 0.29
C ALA A 176 6.27 -9.06 1.21
N PRO A 177 7.58 -8.92 1.55
CA PRO A 177 8.03 -7.85 2.45
C PRO A 177 7.98 -6.45 1.82
N ILE A 178 7.98 -6.32 0.49
CA ILE A 178 8.31 -5.05 -0.18
C ILE A 178 7.31 -3.92 0.14
N SER A 179 6.02 -4.22 0.14
CA SER A 179 4.99 -3.20 0.39
C SER A 179 5.06 -2.67 1.82
N ALA A 180 5.15 -3.55 2.80
CA ALA A 180 5.28 -3.18 4.20
C ALA A 180 6.62 -2.47 4.48
N ALA A 181 7.72 -2.94 3.88
CA ALA A 181 9.03 -2.31 3.99
C ALA A 181 9.03 -0.88 3.43
N CYS A 182 8.45 -0.63 2.25
CA CYS A 182 8.34 0.72 1.68
C CYS A 182 7.52 1.66 2.57
N ILE A 183 6.40 1.18 3.13
CA ILE A 183 5.55 1.96 4.04
C ILE A 183 6.32 2.31 5.32
N ASN A 184 6.98 1.32 5.95
CA ASN A 184 7.78 1.54 7.16
C ASN A 184 8.95 2.49 6.90
N TYR A 185 9.63 2.34 5.75
CA TYR A 185 10.74 3.21 5.36
C TYR A 185 10.29 4.68 5.22
N ILE A 186 9.13 4.94 4.60
CA ILE A 186 8.54 6.28 4.56
C ILE A 186 8.23 6.79 5.98
N GLY A 187 7.74 5.91 6.87
CA GLY A 187 7.50 6.24 8.28
C GLY A 187 8.74 6.67 9.06
N GLU A 188 9.92 6.10 8.73
CA GLU A 188 11.21 6.43 9.35
C GLU A 188 11.79 7.78 8.88
N TRP A 189 11.36 8.30 7.71
CA TRP A 189 11.93 9.50 7.11
C TRP A 189 11.02 10.74 7.11
N TYR A 190 9.70 10.54 7.25
CA TYR A 190 8.71 11.62 7.12
C TYR A 190 7.80 11.72 8.34
N THR A 191 7.40 12.95 8.67
CA THR A 191 6.40 13.18 9.71
C THR A 191 5.03 12.62 9.32
N LYS A 192 4.17 12.29 10.30
CA LYS A 192 2.83 11.74 10.07
C LYS A 192 1.99 12.55 9.07
N ASP A 193 2.09 13.88 9.11
CA ASP A 193 1.37 14.78 8.20
C ASP A 193 1.92 14.74 6.77
N GLU A 194 3.19 14.37 6.62
CA GLU A 194 3.87 14.33 5.33
C GLU A 194 3.76 12.97 4.63
N GLN A 195 3.54 11.90 5.36
CA GLN A 195 3.48 10.52 4.87
C GLN A 195 2.40 10.31 3.78
N PRO A 196 1.13 10.80 3.93
CA PRO A 196 0.07 10.50 2.96
C PRO A 196 0.42 10.93 1.53
N PHE A 197 1.03 12.12 1.39
CA PHE A 197 1.45 12.60 0.08
C PHE A 197 2.56 11.72 -0.53
N ARG A 198 3.52 11.23 0.28
CA ARG A 198 4.61 10.36 -0.20
C ARG A 198 4.12 8.97 -0.55
N PHE A 199 3.16 8.43 0.21
CA PHE A 199 2.48 7.19 -0.14
C PHE A 199 1.81 7.29 -1.51
N LEU A 200 1.13 8.40 -1.77
CA LEU A 200 0.54 8.64 -3.07
C LEU A 200 1.58 8.72 -4.19
N CYS A 201 2.68 9.44 -3.97
CA CYS A 201 3.76 9.57 -4.95
C CYS A 201 4.32 8.20 -5.34
N PHE A 202 4.70 7.36 -4.36
CA PHE A 202 5.26 6.06 -4.71
C PHE A 202 4.22 5.09 -5.27
N ALA A 203 2.98 5.12 -4.80
CA ALA A 203 1.91 4.29 -5.35
C ALA A 203 1.59 4.67 -6.81
N SER A 204 1.58 5.95 -7.15
CA SER A 204 1.36 6.41 -8.53
C SER A 204 2.50 6.03 -9.47
N GLY A 205 3.68 5.76 -8.95
CA GLY A 205 4.82 5.22 -9.70
C GLY A 205 4.53 3.91 -10.41
N GLN A 206 3.60 3.10 -9.88
CA GLN A 206 3.14 1.87 -10.54
C GLN A 206 2.58 2.17 -11.94
N GLY A 207 1.70 3.17 -12.05
CA GLY A 207 1.12 3.55 -13.34
C GLY A 207 2.16 4.13 -14.30
N GLY A 208 3.05 4.99 -13.82
CA GLY A 208 4.11 5.60 -14.65
C GLY A 208 5.07 4.56 -15.22
N LEU A 209 5.57 3.65 -14.39
CA LEU A 209 6.48 2.59 -14.83
C LEU A 209 5.78 1.56 -15.72
N TYR A 210 4.52 1.25 -15.45
CA TYR A 210 3.75 0.38 -16.35
C TYR A 210 3.71 0.92 -17.79
N ILE A 211 3.51 2.22 -17.97
CA ILE A 211 3.49 2.85 -19.30
C ILE A 211 4.87 2.69 -19.98
N ILE A 212 5.95 3.01 -19.27
CA ILE A 212 7.31 2.92 -19.80
C ILE A 212 7.62 1.47 -20.21
N PHE A 213 7.35 0.51 -19.33
CA PHE A 213 7.67 -0.90 -19.59
C PHE A 213 6.71 -1.57 -20.56
N SER A 214 5.49 -1.08 -20.73
CA SER A 214 4.62 -1.51 -21.84
C SER A 214 5.21 -1.15 -23.19
N LEU A 215 5.80 0.05 -23.32
CA LEU A 215 6.50 0.44 -24.56
C LEU A 215 7.77 -0.40 -24.78
N VAL A 216 8.51 -0.71 -23.70
CA VAL A 216 9.65 -1.65 -23.78
C VAL A 216 9.17 -3.03 -24.22
N ALA A 217 8.10 -3.57 -23.64
CA ALA A 217 7.53 -4.86 -24.02
C ALA A 217 7.05 -4.86 -25.47
N TYR A 218 6.46 -3.76 -25.93
CA TYR A 218 6.08 -3.57 -27.35
C TYR A 218 7.30 -3.69 -28.26
N GLY A 219 8.40 -2.99 -27.94
CA GLY A 219 9.64 -3.06 -28.73
C GLY A 219 10.28 -4.45 -28.73
N LEU A 220 10.36 -5.09 -27.55
CA LEU A 220 10.93 -6.43 -27.40
C LEU A 220 10.10 -7.51 -28.09
N GLY A 221 8.78 -7.32 -28.19
CA GLY A 221 7.91 -8.23 -28.93
C GLY A 221 8.21 -8.35 -30.42
N HIS A 222 8.93 -7.40 -31.02
CA HIS A 222 9.37 -7.44 -32.42
C HIS A 222 10.67 -8.21 -32.64
N VAL A 223 11.36 -8.62 -31.56
CA VAL A 223 12.59 -9.40 -31.67
C VAL A 223 12.24 -10.86 -31.95
N ASN A 224 12.36 -11.28 -33.22
CA ASN A 224 12.03 -12.65 -33.65
C ASN A 224 13.29 -13.48 -33.99
N ASP A 225 14.43 -12.84 -34.22
CA ASP A 225 15.65 -13.48 -34.69
C ASP A 225 16.67 -13.79 -33.56
N GLY A 226 16.22 -13.76 -32.31
CA GLY A 226 17.09 -14.00 -31.14
C GLY A 226 17.14 -15.47 -30.72
N SER A 227 18.11 -15.81 -29.84
CA SER A 227 18.23 -17.13 -29.23
C SER A 227 17.18 -17.44 -28.15
N LEU A 228 16.41 -16.44 -27.73
CA LEU A 228 15.36 -16.51 -26.69
C LEU A 228 14.00 -16.24 -27.33
N TYR A 229 12.94 -16.73 -26.70
CA TYR A 229 11.57 -16.37 -27.06
C TYR A 229 11.30 -14.89 -26.77
N SER A 230 10.46 -14.22 -27.57
CA SER A 230 10.16 -12.78 -27.40
C SER A 230 9.70 -12.40 -25.96
N TRP A 231 8.94 -13.27 -25.31
CA TRP A 231 8.51 -13.05 -23.92
C TRP A 231 9.65 -13.15 -22.89
N GLN A 232 10.69 -13.95 -23.16
CA GLN A 232 11.85 -14.08 -22.27
C GLN A 232 12.68 -12.81 -22.22
N TYR A 233 12.77 -12.05 -23.33
CA TYR A 233 13.46 -10.76 -23.33
C TYR A 233 12.82 -9.75 -22.38
N ILE A 234 11.49 -9.81 -22.15
CA ILE A 234 10.80 -8.95 -21.18
C ILE A 234 11.33 -9.25 -19.77
N PHE A 235 11.36 -10.52 -19.37
CA PHE A 235 11.87 -10.91 -18.06
C PHE A 235 13.38 -10.65 -17.91
N LEU A 236 14.16 -10.81 -18.98
CA LEU A 236 15.58 -10.48 -19.00
C LEU A 236 15.85 -9.00 -18.68
N VAL A 237 15.14 -8.10 -19.36
CA VAL A 237 15.29 -6.65 -19.14
C VAL A 237 14.86 -6.27 -17.72
N LEU A 238 13.74 -6.80 -17.24
CA LEU A 238 13.26 -6.55 -15.87
C LEU A 238 14.26 -7.09 -14.84
N ALA A 239 14.82 -8.27 -15.04
CA ALA A 239 15.82 -8.87 -14.17
C ALA A 239 17.07 -8.01 -14.06
N CYS A 240 17.64 -7.60 -15.21
CA CYS A 240 18.82 -6.73 -15.25
C CYS A 240 18.57 -5.42 -14.50
N LEU A 241 17.44 -4.76 -14.78
CA LEU A 241 17.11 -3.48 -14.15
C LEU A 241 16.86 -3.63 -12.66
N SER A 242 16.21 -4.71 -12.21
CA SER A 242 15.99 -4.97 -10.79
C SER A 242 17.30 -5.20 -10.04
N ILE A 243 18.25 -5.93 -10.62
CA ILE A 243 19.58 -6.15 -10.03
C ILE A 243 20.38 -4.85 -9.99
N ILE A 244 20.35 -4.07 -11.08
CA ILE A 244 21.01 -2.75 -11.11
C ILE A 244 20.44 -1.83 -10.04
N LEU A 245 19.11 -1.77 -9.93
CA LEU A 245 18.41 -0.96 -8.93
C LEU A 245 18.73 -1.42 -7.50
N GLY A 246 18.64 -2.72 -7.23
CA GLY A 246 18.95 -3.31 -5.92
C GLY A 246 20.40 -3.05 -5.51
N THR A 247 21.35 -3.23 -6.45
CA THR A 247 22.77 -2.93 -6.23
C THR A 247 23.01 -1.45 -5.99
N TYR A 248 22.40 -0.57 -6.79
CA TYR A 248 22.49 0.86 -6.60
C TYR A 248 21.96 1.28 -5.21
N MET A 249 20.80 0.75 -4.81
CA MET A 249 20.21 1.05 -3.52
C MET A 249 21.05 0.53 -2.35
N TRP A 250 21.70 -0.62 -2.49
CA TRP A 250 22.59 -1.15 -1.47
C TRP A 250 23.67 -0.16 -1.03
N PHE A 251 24.21 0.61 -1.97
CA PHE A 251 25.24 1.61 -1.71
C PHE A 251 24.69 3.00 -1.37
N PHE A 252 23.54 3.36 -1.89
CA PHE A 252 23.04 4.75 -1.86
C PHE A 252 21.75 4.96 -1.05
N LEU A 253 21.02 3.90 -0.67
CA LEU A 253 19.82 4.03 0.15
C LEU A 253 20.23 4.08 1.64
N PRO A 254 20.07 5.23 2.31
CA PRO A 254 20.48 5.37 3.70
C PRO A 254 19.54 4.58 4.63
N THR A 255 20.08 4.10 5.74
CA THR A 255 19.31 3.33 6.71
C THR A 255 18.42 4.25 7.55
N LEU A 256 19.02 5.29 8.12
CA LEU A 256 18.35 6.22 9.05
C LEU A 256 18.69 7.67 8.73
N PRO A 257 17.84 8.63 9.12
CA PRO A 257 18.13 10.05 8.99
C PRO A 257 19.47 10.46 9.66
N SER A 258 19.79 9.87 10.82
CA SER A 258 21.02 10.12 11.57
C SER A 258 22.31 9.67 10.86
N GLU A 259 22.22 8.68 9.95
CA GLU A 259 23.36 8.11 9.22
C GLU A 259 23.45 8.57 7.76
N ALA A 260 22.56 9.44 7.34
CA ALA A 260 22.45 9.90 5.95
C ALA A 260 23.68 10.68 5.47
N LYS A 261 24.54 10.05 4.65
CA LYS A 261 25.77 10.66 4.13
C LYS A 261 25.53 11.87 3.22
N PHE A 262 24.34 11.98 2.64
CA PHE A 262 23.97 13.10 1.75
C PHE A 262 23.49 14.36 2.49
N LEU A 263 23.30 14.28 3.82
CA LEU A 263 22.95 15.37 4.71
C LEU A 263 24.20 15.82 5.51
N THR A 264 24.32 17.13 5.75
CA THR A 264 25.31 17.66 6.69
C THR A 264 24.95 17.24 8.13
N GLU A 265 25.88 17.37 9.08
CA GLU A 265 25.63 17.01 10.50
C GLU A 265 24.43 17.77 11.06
N HIS A 266 24.36 19.07 10.82
CA HIS A 266 23.22 19.89 11.23
C HIS A 266 21.91 19.46 10.56
N GLU A 267 21.94 19.10 9.27
CA GLU A 267 20.76 18.61 8.54
C GLU A 267 20.31 17.21 9.02
N ARG A 268 21.25 16.33 9.46
CA ARG A 268 20.93 15.04 10.09
C ARG A 268 20.22 15.24 11.42
N LEU A 269 20.70 16.21 12.23
CA LEU A 269 20.06 16.60 13.48
C LEU A 269 18.61 17.05 13.22
N ILE A 270 18.39 17.94 12.26
CA ILE A 270 17.06 18.42 11.89
C ILE A 270 16.19 17.25 11.42
N ALA A 271 16.70 16.38 10.52
CA ALA A 271 15.95 15.25 10.01
C ALA A 271 15.55 14.28 11.14
N THR A 272 16.47 13.97 12.07
CA THR A 272 16.20 13.09 13.21
C THR A 272 15.19 13.71 14.17
N LYS A 273 15.31 15.00 14.50
CA LYS A 273 14.35 15.71 15.35
C LYS A 273 12.94 15.75 14.75
N ARG A 274 12.83 15.99 13.44
CA ARG A 274 11.52 15.99 12.76
C ARG A 274 10.78 14.67 12.94
N VAL A 275 11.48 13.55 12.82
CA VAL A 275 10.88 12.22 12.89
C VAL A 275 10.74 11.73 14.34
N ALA A 276 11.56 12.23 15.27
CA ALA A 276 11.44 11.89 16.68
C ALA A 276 10.03 12.18 17.24
N GLY A 277 9.37 13.23 16.74
CA GLY A 277 7.96 13.51 17.05
C GLY A 277 6.96 12.45 16.58
N ASN A 278 7.35 11.56 15.65
CA ASN A 278 6.52 10.44 15.21
C ASN A 278 6.53 9.27 16.21
N MET A 279 7.52 9.21 17.10
CA MET A 279 7.66 8.17 18.13
C MET A 279 6.62 8.28 19.25
N THR A 280 5.47 8.88 18.95
CA THR A 280 4.31 8.91 19.84
C THR A 280 3.67 7.53 19.90
N GLY A 281 3.97 6.82 20.91
CA GLY A 281 3.38 5.54 21.26
C GLY A 281 4.48 4.55 21.60
N ILE A 282 4.65 4.27 22.88
CA ILE A 282 5.25 3.03 23.34
C ILE A 282 4.48 1.94 22.62
N LYS A 283 5.12 1.27 21.64
CA LYS A 283 4.55 0.04 21.07
C LYS A 283 4.39 -0.90 22.27
N THR A 284 3.20 -1.01 22.78
CA THR A 284 2.86 -2.01 23.77
C THR A 284 3.08 -3.36 23.11
N ILE A 285 4.13 -4.05 23.51
CA ILE A 285 4.53 -5.38 22.99
C ILE A 285 3.53 -6.45 23.49
N TYR A 286 2.63 -6.10 24.38
CA TYR A 286 1.70 -7.03 25.00
C TYR A 286 0.46 -7.25 24.13
N TRP A 287 0.24 -8.53 23.75
CA TRP A 287 -0.98 -8.98 23.11
C TRP A 287 -2.09 -9.11 24.15
N ASP A 288 -3.20 -8.41 23.92
CA ASP A 288 -4.41 -8.55 24.73
C ASP A 288 -5.45 -9.39 23.99
N ASN A 289 -5.67 -10.62 24.50
CA ASN A 289 -6.67 -11.53 23.94
C ASN A 289 -8.10 -10.95 23.98
N LYS A 290 -8.40 -10.03 24.88
CA LYS A 290 -9.71 -9.37 24.95
C LYS A 290 -9.94 -8.49 23.74
N GLN A 291 -8.92 -7.75 23.31
CA GLN A 291 -8.97 -6.92 22.10
C GLN A 291 -9.15 -7.77 20.83
N ILE A 292 -8.60 -8.99 20.77
CA ILE A 292 -8.84 -9.94 19.66
C ILE A 292 -10.31 -10.38 19.62
N ILE A 293 -10.85 -10.77 20.76
CA ILE A 293 -12.26 -11.17 20.85
C ILE A 293 -13.18 -10.00 20.46
N GLU A 294 -12.82 -8.80 20.86
CA GLU A 294 -13.55 -7.59 20.48
C GLU A 294 -13.47 -7.35 18.96
N ALA A 295 -12.28 -7.47 18.34
CA ALA A 295 -12.12 -7.37 16.90
C ALA A 295 -12.99 -8.35 16.12
N ILE A 296 -13.09 -9.61 16.61
CA ILE A 296 -13.95 -10.64 16.01
C ILE A 296 -15.44 -10.31 16.16
N LYS A 297 -15.85 -9.61 17.21
CA LYS A 297 -17.24 -9.21 17.43
C LYS A 297 -17.60 -7.88 16.76
N ASP A 298 -16.61 -7.11 16.32
CA ASP A 298 -16.80 -5.77 15.77
C ASP A 298 -17.30 -5.83 14.31
N PRO A 299 -18.50 -5.31 14.00
CA PRO A 299 -19.00 -5.29 12.62
C PRO A 299 -18.07 -4.57 11.64
N LYS A 300 -17.32 -3.55 12.08
CA LYS A 300 -16.40 -2.79 11.23
C LYS A 300 -15.30 -3.68 10.66
N THR A 301 -14.79 -4.63 11.45
CA THR A 301 -13.82 -5.63 10.99
C THR A 301 -14.35 -6.40 9.79
N TYR A 302 -15.59 -6.87 9.85
CA TYR A 302 -16.22 -7.60 8.74
C TYR A 302 -16.45 -6.73 7.51
N PHE A 303 -16.90 -5.49 7.67
CA PHE A 303 -17.03 -4.56 6.55
C PHE A 303 -15.70 -4.36 5.83
N LEU A 304 -14.61 -4.13 6.55
CA LEU A 304 -13.28 -3.90 5.98
C LEU A 304 -12.71 -5.16 5.30
N VAL A 305 -12.82 -6.32 5.95
CA VAL A 305 -12.35 -7.60 5.43
C VAL A 305 -13.12 -8.01 4.16
N LEU A 306 -14.45 -7.94 4.18
CA LEU A 306 -15.28 -8.28 3.02
C LEU A 306 -15.08 -7.29 1.88
N TYR A 307 -14.98 -5.98 2.18
CA TYR A 307 -14.67 -4.98 1.17
C TYR A 307 -13.34 -5.28 0.48
N MET A 308 -12.29 -5.58 1.26
CA MET A 308 -10.98 -5.92 0.72
C MET A 308 -11.03 -7.19 -0.13
N PHE A 309 -11.69 -8.23 0.35
CA PHE A 309 -11.84 -9.49 -0.40
C PHE A 309 -12.50 -9.27 -1.77
N PHE A 310 -13.67 -8.62 -1.79
CA PHE A 310 -14.39 -8.39 -3.04
C PHE A 310 -13.68 -7.39 -3.97
N SER A 311 -12.96 -6.41 -3.45
CA SER A 311 -12.20 -5.46 -4.28
C SER A 311 -10.95 -6.10 -4.91
N MET A 312 -10.39 -7.13 -4.29
CA MET A 312 -9.17 -7.79 -4.78
C MET A 312 -9.42 -8.92 -5.76
N ILE A 313 -10.63 -9.45 -5.86
CA ILE A 313 -11.00 -10.41 -6.93
C ILE A 313 -10.82 -9.78 -8.32
N PRO A 314 -11.40 -8.60 -8.63
CA PRO A 314 -11.13 -7.90 -9.88
C PRO A 314 -9.64 -7.59 -10.09
N ASN A 315 -8.93 -7.19 -9.04
CA ASN A 315 -7.50 -6.86 -9.13
C ASN A 315 -6.68 -8.08 -9.59
N GLY A 316 -6.80 -9.21 -8.90
CA GLY A 316 -6.05 -10.44 -9.25
C GLY A 316 -6.39 -10.96 -10.65
N GLY A 317 -7.67 -10.89 -11.04
CA GLY A 317 -8.12 -11.28 -12.36
C GLY A 317 -7.62 -10.35 -13.47
N LEU A 318 -7.93 -9.07 -13.37
CA LEU A 318 -7.60 -8.09 -14.41
C LEU A 318 -6.10 -7.86 -14.58
N THR A 319 -5.29 -7.91 -13.50
CA THR A 319 -3.84 -7.74 -13.61
C THR A 319 -3.20 -8.77 -14.55
N ASN A 320 -3.70 -10.01 -14.54
CA ASN A 320 -3.15 -11.10 -15.35
C ASN A 320 -3.87 -11.30 -16.69
N PHE A 321 -5.14 -10.91 -16.80
CA PHE A 321 -5.97 -11.17 -17.98
C PHE A 321 -6.34 -9.90 -18.77
N ASN A 322 -5.88 -8.71 -18.35
CA ASN A 322 -6.27 -7.44 -18.99
C ASN A 322 -5.96 -7.40 -20.49
N THR A 323 -4.78 -7.86 -20.91
CA THR A 323 -4.41 -7.88 -22.33
C THR A 323 -5.23 -8.90 -23.11
N LEU A 324 -5.60 -10.04 -22.52
CA LEU A 324 -6.46 -11.04 -23.14
C LEU A 324 -7.89 -10.51 -23.36
N VAL A 325 -8.46 -9.84 -22.36
CA VAL A 325 -9.77 -9.18 -22.49
C VAL A 325 -9.74 -8.10 -23.56
N LEU A 326 -8.71 -7.26 -23.57
CA LEU A 326 -8.61 -6.19 -24.56
C LEU A 326 -8.37 -6.73 -25.98
N SER A 327 -7.64 -7.84 -26.14
CA SER A 327 -7.44 -8.49 -27.44
C SER A 327 -8.74 -9.02 -28.04
N SER A 328 -9.75 -9.34 -27.19
CA SER A 328 -11.08 -9.75 -27.67
C SER A 328 -11.84 -8.65 -28.42
N PHE A 329 -11.37 -7.39 -28.35
CA PHE A 329 -11.94 -6.27 -29.10
C PHE A 329 -11.39 -6.15 -30.54
N ASN A 330 -10.80 -7.22 -31.08
CA ASN A 330 -10.21 -7.29 -32.42
C ASN A 330 -9.05 -6.31 -32.64
N PHE A 331 -8.14 -6.23 -31.63
CA PHE A 331 -6.83 -5.59 -31.77
C PHE A 331 -5.75 -6.63 -32.04
N SER A 332 -4.75 -6.26 -32.85
CA SER A 332 -3.53 -7.06 -32.98
C SER A 332 -2.77 -7.11 -31.63
N LYS A 333 -1.81 -8.04 -31.49
CA LYS A 333 -0.98 -8.18 -30.28
C LYS A 333 -0.32 -6.86 -29.87
N TYR A 334 0.23 -6.16 -30.85
CA TYR A 334 0.95 -4.90 -30.65
C TYR A 334 0.02 -3.73 -30.34
N GLU A 335 -1.09 -3.62 -31.07
CA GLU A 335 -2.12 -2.62 -30.79
C GLU A 335 -2.69 -2.81 -29.38
N THR A 336 -2.92 -4.05 -28.95
CA THR A 336 -3.43 -4.34 -27.60
C THR A 336 -2.54 -3.74 -26.52
N ILE A 337 -1.22 -3.84 -26.66
CA ILE A 337 -0.28 -3.26 -25.69
C ILE A 337 -0.38 -1.74 -25.68
N LEU A 338 -0.41 -1.10 -26.84
CA LEU A 338 -0.50 0.36 -26.96
C LEU A 338 -1.85 0.91 -26.46
N VAL A 339 -2.95 0.26 -26.86
CA VAL A 339 -4.30 0.64 -26.41
C VAL A 339 -4.50 0.42 -24.91
N ASN A 340 -3.67 -0.44 -24.27
CA ASN A 340 -3.71 -0.64 -22.82
C ASN A 340 -2.94 0.44 -22.02
N LEU A 341 -2.14 1.30 -22.63
CA LEU A 341 -1.39 2.35 -21.92
C LEU A 341 -2.28 3.28 -21.08
N PRO A 342 -3.44 3.79 -21.59
CA PRO A 342 -4.30 4.67 -20.79
C PRO A 342 -4.92 3.99 -19.57
N TRP A 343 -5.00 2.67 -19.52
CA TRP A 343 -5.43 1.91 -18.34
C TRP A 343 -4.70 2.33 -17.07
N SER A 344 -3.37 2.41 -17.15
CA SER A 344 -2.55 2.80 -16.00
C SER A 344 -2.58 4.30 -15.72
N PHE A 345 -2.71 5.10 -16.76
CA PHE A 345 -2.91 6.54 -16.61
C PHE A 345 -4.23 6.84 -15.88
N PHE A 346 -5.29 6.09 -16.19
CA PHE A 346 -6.58 6.20 -15.52
C PHE A 346 -6.47 5.85 -14.03
N SER A 347 -5.74 4.79 -13.67
CA SER A 347 -5.48 4.40 -12.28
C SER A 347 -4.73 5.49 -11.52
N ALA A 348 -3.59 5.93 -12.04
CA ALA A 348 -2.78 6.95 -11.39
C ALA A 348 -3.53 8.28 -11.28
N GLY A 349 -4.23 8.70 -12.34
CA GLY A 349 -5.04 9.92 -12.35
C GLY A 349 -6.14 9.92 -11.29
N GLN A 350 -6.86 8.81 -11.15
CA GLN A 350 -7.87 8.64 -10.12
C GLN A 350 -7.26 8.71 -8.70
N MET A 351 -6.11 8.09 -8.47
CA MET A 351 -5.44 8.18 -7.16
C MET A 351 -5.13 9.63 -6.79
N TRP A 352 -4.62 10.44 -7.74
CA TRP A 352 -4.35 11.85 -7.52
C TRP A 352 -5.63 12.68 -7.30
N VAL A 353 -6.67 12.45 -8.08
CA VAL A 353 -7.97 13.11 -7.91
C VAL A 353 -8.51 12.85 -6.51
N TRP A 354 -8.58 11.58 -6.08
CA TRP A 354 -9.12 11.24 -4.78
C TRP A 354 -8.23 11.69 -3.62
N ALA A 355 -6.90 11.69 -3.77
CA ALA A 355 -6.02 12.25 -2.75
C ALA A 355 -6.22 13.75 -2.59
N PHE A 356 -6.39 14.48 -3.70
CA PHE A 356 -6.71 15.91 -3.67
C PHE A 356 -8.04 16.16 -2.93
N PHE A 357 -9.08 15.39 -3.25
CA PHE A 357 -10.35 15.47 -2.53
C PHE A 357 -10.18 15.17 -1.04
N GLY A 358 -9.38 14.17 -0.67
CA GLY A 358 -9.12 13.80 0.73
C GLY A 358 -8.40 14.88 1.55
N ILE A 359 -7.60 15.76 0.88
CA ILE A 359 -6.93 16.89 1.53
C ILE A 359 -7.92 18.04 1.82
N TYR A 360 -8.79 18.34 0.86
CA TYR A 360 -9.69 19.50 0.95
C TYR A 360 -10.99 19.21 1.70
N PHE A 361 -11.48 17.98 1.65
CA PHE A 361 -12.76 17.61 2.23
C PHE A 361 -12.56 16.59 3.34
N LYS A 362 -12.68 17.06 4.57
CA LYS A 362 -12.76 16.19 5.76
C LYS A 362 -14.06 15.37 5.67
N ASN A 363 -14.04 14.11 6.06
CA ASN A 363 -15.21 13.23 6.10
C ASN A 363 -15.79 12.74 4.75
N LEU A 364 -14.99 12.68 3.67
CA LEU A 364 -15.41 12.09 2.39
C LEU A 364 -14.76 10.73 2.08
N ARG A 365 -14.26 10.03 3.09
CA ARG A 365 -13.49 8.78 2.90
C ARG A 365 -14.33 7.63 2.39
N ILE A 366 -15.58 7.54 2.84
CA ILE A 366 -16.56 6.57 2.35
C ILE A 366 -16.84 6.78 0.85
N LEU A 367 -16.89 8.04 0.40
CA LEU A 367 -17.03 8.34 -1.03
C LEU A 367 -15.79 7.89 -1.81
N GLY A 368 -14.60 8.01 -1.24
CA GLY A 368 -13.35 7.47 -1.81
C GLY A 368 -13.33 5.94 -1.94
N LEU A 369 -14.10 5.22 -1.11
CA LEU A 369 -14.32 3.79 -1.27
C LEU A 369 -15.37 3.48 -2.35
N THR A 370 -16.46 4.22 -2.42
CA THR A 370 -17.65 3.84 -3.19
C THR A 370 -17.65 4.40 -4.61
N ILE A 371 -17.29 5.67 -4.82
CA ILE A 371 -17.39 6.30 -6.15
C ILE A 371 -16.45 5.65 -7.18
N PRO A 372 -15.17 5.34 -6.89
CA PRO A 372 -14.32 4.63 -7.84
C PRO A 372 -14.89 3.28 -8.27
N MET A 373 -15.55 2.56 -7.35
CA MET A 373 -16.22 1.29 -7.67
C MET A 373 -17.45 1.48 -8.54
N ILE A 374 -18.21 2.56 -8.35
CA ILE A 374 -19.35 2.90 -9.23
C ILE A 374 -18.85 3.21 -10.65
N ILE A 375 -17.79 4.00 -10.80
CA ILE A 375 -17.20 4.33 -12.10
C ILE A 375 -16.72 3.04 -12.79
N ALA A 376 -16.03 2.16 -12.05
CA ALA A 376 -15.56 0.88 -12.56
C ALA A 376 -16.73 -0.03 -12.98
N MET A 377 -17.80 -0.09 -12.21
CA MET A 377 -19.01 -0.85 -12.52
C MET A 377 -19.71 -0.34 -13.79
N ILE A 378 -19.82 0.99 -13.96
CA ILE A 378 -20.39 1.60 -15.17
C ILE A 378 -19.54 1.21 -16.39
N GLY A 379 -18.22 1.35 -16.31
CA GLY A 379 -17.31 0.95 -17.39
C GLY A 379 -17.49 -0.52 -17.78
N LEU A 380 -17.54 -1.39 -16.77
CA LEU A 380 -17.71 -2.82 -16.98
C LEU A 380 -19.10 -3.18 -17.56
N ALA A 381 -20.16 -2.53 -17.10
CA ALA A 381 -21.51 -2.72 -17.62
C ALA A 381 -21.61 -2.33 -19.12
N ILE A 382 -20.93 -1.25 -19.53
CA ILE A 382 -20.85 -0.86 -20.94
C ILE A 382 -20.10 -1.92 -21.74
N VAL A 383 -18.93 -2.40 -21.26
CA VAL A 383 -18.16 -3.44 -21.94
C VAL A 383 -18.98 -4.72 -22.09
N TYR A 384 -19.67 -5.15 -21.04
CA TYR A 384 -20.52 -6.34 -21.04
C TYR A 384 -21.74 -6.19 -21.97
N GLY A 385 -22.46 -5.06 -21.89
CA GLY A 385 -23.69 -4.83 -22.68
C GLY A 385 -23.46 -4.59 -24.17
N THR A 386 -22.24 -4.19 -24.56
CA THR A 386 -21.90 -3.88 -25.97
C THR A 386 -21.18 -5.03 -26.68
N GLU A 387 -21.16 -6.21 -26.09
CA GLU A 387 -20.45 -7.39 -26.59
C GLU A 387 -20.96 -7.85 -28.00
N ASN A 388 -22.22 -7.59 -28.34
CA ASN A 388 -22.86 -8.03 -29.56
C ASN A 388 -22.63 -7.11 -30.77
N GLY A 389 -21.64 -6.22 -30.74
CA GLY A 389 -21.20 -5.45 -31.91
C GLY A 389 -21.97 -4.14 -32.17
N ASN A 390 -22.87 -3.74 -31.28
CA ASN A 390 -23.72 -2.55 -31.46
C ASN A 390 -23.07 -1.23 -30.98
N ALA A 391 -21.79 -1.23 -30.53
CA ALA A 391 -21.11 -0.05 -30.07
C ALA A 391 -19.81 0.21 -30.82
N ASP A 392 -19.43 1.48 -30.89
CA ASP A 392 -18.14 1.90 -31.42
C ASP A 392 -16.99 1.26 -30.62
N LYS A 393 -16.01 0.73 -31.36
CA LYS A 393 -14.83 0.05 -30.79
C LYS A 393 -14.12 0.91 -29.76
N TRP A 394 -13.95 2.20 -30.02
CA TRP A 394 -13.26 3.12 -29.13
C TRP A 394 -14.10 3.48 -27.89
N GLY A 395 -15.41 3.53 -27.99
CA GLY A 395 -16.30 3.68 -26.85
C GLY A 395 -16.18 2.52 -25.87
N ARG A 396 -16.05 1.27 -26.36
CA ARG A 396 -15.78 0.07 -25.55
C ARG A 396 -14.41 0.13 -24.88
N VAL A 397 -13.40 0.59 -25.59
CA VAL A 397 -12.04 0.76 -25.04
C VAL A 397 -12.04 1.80 -23.93
N PHE A 398 -12.69 2.94 -24.12
CA PHE A 398 -12.80 3.95 -23.06
C PHE A 398 -13.52 3.41 -21.82
N ALA A 399 -14.63 2.70 -22.01
CA ALA A 399 -15.34 2.04 -20.93
C ALA A 399 -14.46 1.00 -20.21
N TYR A 400 -13.63 0.27 -20.95
CA TYR A 400 -12.65 -0.65 -20.38
C TYR A 400 -11.63 0.07 -19.50
N TRP A 401 -11.08 1.21 -19.92
CA TRP A 401 -10.16 2.00 -19.09
C TRP A 401 -10.81 2.48 -17.79
N MET A 402 -12.11 2.81 -17.79
CA MET A 402 -12.85 3.21 -16.59
C MET A 402 -12.87 2.12 -15.51
N ILE A 403 -12.77 0.84 -15.88
CA ILE A 403 -12.77 -0.27 -14.93
C ILE A 403 -11.61 -0.13 -13.92
N ASN A 404 -10.46 0.39 -14.35
CA ASN A 404 -9.30 0.56 -13.47
C ASN A 404 -9.45 1.67 -12.43
N SER A 405 -10.54 2.41 -12.43
CA SER A 405 -10.87 3.36 -11.36
C SER A 405 -10.95 2.67 -9.99
N CYS A 406 -11.32 1.38 -9.94
CA CYS A 406 -11.39 0.60 -8.70
C CYS A 406 -10.08 0.58 -7.92
N SER A 407 -8.93 0.70 -8.59
CA SER A 407 -7.62 0.71 -7.94
C SER A 407 -7.42 1.88 -6.96
N ALA A 408 -8.13 3.00 -7.16
CA ALA A 408 -8.08 4.15 -6.26
C ALA A 408 -8.72 3.88 -4.90
N SER A 409 -9.60 2.90 -4.78
CA SER A 409 -10.27 2.55 -3.52
C SER A 409 -9.35 1.78 -2.55
N PHE A 410 -8.33 1.10 -3.07
CA PHE A 410 -7.42 0.29 -2.25
C PHE A 410 -6.68 1.09 -1.16
N PRO A 411 -6.02 2.24 -1.47
CA PRO A 411 -5.39 3.05 -0.44
C PRO A 411 -6.36 3.57 0.62
N TYR A 412 -7.61 3.86 0.23
CA TYR A 412 -8.65 4.28 1.19
C TYR A 412 -9.03 3.14 2.12
N ALA A 413 -9.24 1.94 1.61
CA ALA A 413 -9.57 0.77 2.42
C ALA A 413 -8.47 0.46 3.43
N MET A 414 -7.19 0.50 3.02
CA MET A 414 -6.06 0.33 3.91
C MET A 414 -5.98 1.41 5.00
N ASN A 415 -6.20 2.66 4.63
CA ASN A 415 -6.14 3.78 5.58
C ASN A 415 -7.28 3.71 6.61
N MET A 416 -8.48 3.27 6.21
CA MET A 416 -9.64 3.18 7.09
C MET A 416 -9.45 2.17 8.22
N THR A 417 -8.69 1.09 8.04
CA THR A 417 -8.39 0.15 9.13
C THR A 417 -7.67 0.84 10.29
N GLY A 418 -6.69 1.70 9.98
CA GLY A 418 -5.97 2.48 10.99
C GLY A 418 -6.77 3.59 11.66
N GLN A 419 -7.87 4.03 11.06
CA GLN A 419 -8.64 5.17 11.54
C GLN A 419 -9.95 4.79 12.22
N LEU A 420 -10.53 3.64 11.87
CA LEU A 420 -11.79 3.16 12.46
C LEU A 420 -11.57 2.27 13.67
N ILE A 421 -10.34 1.79 13.88
CA ILE A 421 -10.02 0.82 14.91
C ILE A 421 -8.89 1.38 15.77
N SER A 422 -9.14 1.47 17.08
CA SER A 422 -8.19 1.84 18.12
C SER A 422 -7.90 0.63 19.01
N GLY A 423 -6.77 0.67 19.70
CA GLY A 423 -6.22 -0.46 20.45
C GLY A 423 -5.20 -1.24 19.62
N HIS A 424 -3.97 -1.36 20.11
CA HIS A 424 -2.85 -1.91 19.36
C HIS A 424 -3.12 -3.33 18.85
N THR A 425 -3.57 -4.22 19.74
CA THR A 425 -3.83 -5.63 19.39
C THR A 425 -5.04 -5.77 18.46
N LYS A 426 -6.12 -5.01 18.71
CA LYS A 426 -7.32 -5.00 17.87
C LYS A 426 -7.00 -4.53 16.45
N GLN A 427 -6.24 -3.44 16.33
CA GLN A 427 -5.83 -2.89 15.04
C GLN A 427 -4.90 -3.85 14.28
N SER A 428 -3.91 -4.44 14.96
CA SER A 428 -2.97 -5.39 14.36
C SER A 428 -3.68 -6.64 13.85
N PHE A 429 -4.63 -7.18 14.62
CA PHE A 429 -5.45 -8.34 14.24
C PHE A 429 -6.31 -8.02 13.00
N THR A 430 -6.99 -6.87 13.01
CA THR A 430 -7.83 -6.46 11.88
C THR A 430 -7.01 -6.20 10.62
N ASN A 431 -5.85 -5.54 10.73
CA ASN A 431 -4.94 -5.33 9.60
C ASN A 431 -4.50 -6.67 9.00
N SER A 432 -4.15 -7.65 9.85
CA SER A 432 -3.78 -8.99 9.39
C SER A 432 -4.94 -9.69 8.66
N ALA A 433 -6.16 -9.59 9.19
CA ALA A 433 -7.35 -10.16 8.54
C ALA A 433 -7.64 -9.51 7.17
N VAL A 434 -7.45 -8.18 7.06
CA VAL A 434 -7.60 -7.43 5.80
C VAL A 434 -6.51 -7.82 4.79
N LEU A 435 -5.26 -8.07 5.22
CA LEU A 435 -4.17 -8.53 4.35
C LEU A 435 -4.40 -9.98 3.87
N ILE A 436 -4.93 -10.85 4.73
CA ILE A 436 -5.36 -12.19 4.32
C ILE A 436 -6.46 -12.08 3.25
N ALA A 437 -7.46 -11.24 3.45
CA ALA A 437 -8.54 -11.01 2.48
C ALA A 437 -8.00 -10.45 1.16
N PHE A 438 -7.03 -9.54 1.20
CA PHE A 438 -6.29 -9.05 0.02
C PHE A 438 -5.67 -10.21 -0.76
N ALA A 439 -4.91 -11.08 -0.11
CA ALA A 439 -4.25 -12.19 -0.77
C ALA A 439 -5.26 -13.21 -1.33
N VAL A 440 -6.26 -13.59 -0.53
CA VAL A 440 -7.30 -14.56 -0.95
C VAL A 440 -8.14 -14.03 -2.12
N GLY A 441 -8.49 -12.73 -2.12
CA GLY A 441 -9.17 -12.10 -3.26
C GLY A 441 -8.35 -12.19 -4.55
N ASN A 442 -7.06 -11.89 -4.48
CA ASN A 442 -6.14 -12.00 -5.62
C ASN A 442 -5.91 -13.45 -6.07
N ILE A 443 -6.00 -14.44 -5.17
CA ILE A 443 -5.96 -15.88 -5.52
C ILE A 443 -7.23 -16.25 -6.29
N VAL A 444 -8.40 -15.84 -5.85
CA VAL A 444 -9.68 -16.18 -6.47
C VAL A 444 -9.86 -15.53 -7.84
N GLY A 445 -9.35 -14.30 -8.01
CA GLY A 445 -9.52 -13.49 -9.22
C GLY A 445 -9.20 -14.22 -10.55
N PRO A 446 -8.02 -14.82 -10.72
CA PRO A 446 -7.66 -15.56 -11.94
C PRO A 446 -8.59 -16.72 -12.27
N PHE A 447 -9.20 -17.39 -11.28
CA PHE A 447 -10.12 -18.51 -11.51
C PHE A 447 -11.49 -18.08 -12.03
N CYS A 448 -11.84 -16.79 -11.96
CA CYS A 448 -13.03 -16.28 -12.62
C CYS A 448 -12.90 -16.35 -14.14
N PHE A 449 -11.67 -16.33 -14.67
CA PHE A 449 -11.37 -16.35 -16.10
C PHE A 449 -11.24 -17.79 -16.61
N ASN A 450 -12.34 -18.39 -17.00
CA ASN A 450 -12.36 -19.76 -17.49
C ASN A 450 -11.93 -19.84 -18.96
N ALA A 451 -11.13 -20.86 -19.30
CA ALA A 451 -10.65 -21.06 -20.68
C ALA A 451 -11.80 -21.30 -21.66
N SER A 452 -12.91 -21.91 -21.22
CA SER A 452 -14.11 -22.15 -22.03
C SER A 452 -14.81 -20.87 -22.48
N ASP A 453 -14.63 -19.75 -21.77
CA ASP A 453 -15.25 -18.46 -22.07
C ASP A 453 -14.40 -17.58 -22.99
N ALA A 454 -13.21 -18.05 -23.37
CA ALA A 454 -12.34 -17.29 -24.25
C ALA A 454 -12.97 -17.16 -25.66
N PRO A 455 -12.78 -16.02 -26.35
CA PRO A 455 -11.97 -14.87 -25.96
C PRO A 455 -12.75 -13.81 -25.18
N LYS A 456 -14.06 -13.94 -24.98
CA LYS A 456 -14.93 -12.89 -24.44
C LYS A 456 -14.94 -12.78 -22.92
N TYR A 457 -14.76 -13.91 -22.22
CA TYR A 457 -14.74 -13.99 -20.76
C TYR A 457 -15.98 -13.41 -20.06
N THR A 458 -17.18 -13.65 -20.62
CA THR A 458 -18.45 -13.08 -20.14
C THR A 458 -18.77 -13.42 -18.69
N HIS A 459 -18.53 -14.68 -18.26
CA HIS A 459 -18.74 -15.09 -16.86
C HIS A 459 -17.78 -14.37 -15.91
N ALA A 460 -16.52 -14.17 -16.31
CA ALA A 460 -15.56 -13.41 -15.52
C ALA A 460 -16.00 -11.95 -15.36
N LEU A 461 -16.41 -11.29 -16.44
CA LEU A 461 -16.90 -9.90 -16.40
C LEU A 461 -18.15 -9.76 -15.52
N ALA A 462 -19.10 -10.72 -15.62
CA ALA A 462 -20.28 -10.74 -14.76
C ALA A 462 -19.92 -10.92 -13.27
N THR A 463 -18.98 -11.81 -12.97
CA THR A 463 -18.48 -12.03 -11.59
C THR A 463 -17.82 -10.77 -11.03
N ILE A 464 -16.97 -10.11 -11.83
CA ILE A 464 -16.30 -8.85 -11.45
C ILE A 464 -17.34 -7.74 -11.20
N MET A 465 -18.40 -7.68 -12.02
CA MET A 465 -19.50 -6.73 -11.82
C MET A 465 -20.23 -6.97 -10.51
N GLY A 466 -20.48 -8.24 -10.15
CA GLY A 466 -21.00 -8.63 -8.83
C GLY A 466 -20.09 -8.22 -7.68
N CYS A 467 -18.78 -8.34 -7.84
CA CYS A 467 -17.79 -7.89 -6.85
C CYS A 467 -17.83 -6.36 -6.66
N PHE A 468 -17.92 -5.59 -7.74
CA PHE A 468 -18.05 -4.13 -7.64
C PHE A 468 -19.35 -3.72 -6.94
N ALA A 469 -20.48 -4.37 -7.28
CA ALA A 469 -21.75 -4.15 -6.61
C ALA A 469 -21.66 -4.47 -5.10
N ALA A 470 -21.02 -5.59 -4.73
CA ALA A 470 -20.78 -5.95 -3.34
C ALA A 470 -19.93 -4.88 -2.62
N CYS A 471 -18.84 -4.38 -3.23
CA CYS A 471 -18.01 -3.33 -2.66
C CYS A 471 -18.81 -2.02 -2.43
N ILE A 472 -19.69 -1.64 -3.36
CA ILE A 472 -20.53 -0.45 -3.23
C ILE A 472 -21.51 -0.62 -2.05
N VAL A 473 -22.16 -1.77 -1.95
CA VAL A 473 -23.10 -2.06 -0.86
C VAL A 473 -22.39 -2.10 0.49
N ILE A 474 -21.25 -2.77 0.57
CA ILE A 474 -20.44 -2.89 1.79
C ILE A 474 -19.90 -1.50 2.21
N GLY A 475 -19.38 -0.72 1.27
CA GLY A 475 -18.86 0.63 1.55
C GLY A 475 -19.96 1.59 2.01
N ALA A 476 -21.12 1.57 1.35
CA ALA A 476 -22.29 2.34 1.78
C ALA A 476 -22.82 1.88 3.15
N GLY A 477 -22.88 0.57 3.37
CA GLY A 477 -23.26 -0.03 4.65
C GLY A 477 -22.34 0.39 5.80
N LEU A 478 -21.04 0.39 5.57
CA LEU A 478 -20.04 0.90 6.52
C LEU A 478 -20.31 2.38 6.84
N GLY A 479 -20.56 3.20 5.81
CA GLY A 479 -20.87 4.62 6.00
C GLY A 479 -22.12 4.85 6.84
N ILE A 480 -23.19 4.13 6.54
CA ILE A 480 -24.46 4.20 7.31
C ILE A 480 -24.21 3.77 8.76
N TYR A 481 -23.47 2.67 8.97
CA TYR A 481 -23.14 2.18 10.31
C TYR A 481 -22.34 3.22 11.13
N ILE A 482 -21.32 3.83 10.52
CA ILE A 482 -20.49 4.86 11.17
C ILE A 482 -21.33 6.07 11.56
N LEU A 483 -22.17 6.57 10.65
CA LEU A 483 -23.06 7.71 10.91
C LEU A 483 -24.05 7.42 12.03
N TRP A 484 -24.63 6.21 12.03
CA TRP A 484 -25.55 5.77 13.07
C TRP A 484 -24.84 5.66 14.43
N GLU A 485 -23.65 5.05 14.48
CA GLU A 485 -22.90 4.87 15.72
C GLU A 485 -22.39 6.20 16.28
N ASN A 486 -21.91 7.12 15.44
CA ASN A 486 -21.54 8.47 15.87
C ASN A 486 -22.73 9.23 16.45
N LYS A 487 -23.92 9.15 15.82
CA LYS A 487 -25.15 9.76 16.37
C LYS A 487 -25.55 9.13 17.69
N ARG A 488 -25.43 7.79 17.82
CA ARG A 488 -25.72 7.08 19.08
C ARG A 488 -24.78 7.56 20.20
N ARG A 489 -23.47 7.64 19.91
CA ARG A 489 -22.45 8.09 20.88
C ARG A 489 -22.64 9.55 21.27
N ASN A 490 -22.98 10.43 20.33
CA ASN A 490 -23.23 11.83 20.64
C ASN A 490 -24.44 12.01 21.58
N LYS A 491 -25.48 11.16 21.45
CA LYS A 491 -26.64 11.19 22.36
C LYS A 491 -26.31 10.65 23.76
N LEU A 492 -25.41 9.68 23.87
CA LEU A 492 -25.10 9.01 25.15
C LEU A 492 -23.99 9.72 25.93
N TYR A 493 -22.97 10.23 25.25
CA TYR A 493 -21.71 10.68 25.86
C TYR A 493 -21.35 12.13 25.50
N GLY A 494 -22.24 12.87 24.82
CA GLY A 494 -21.95 14.23 24.34
C GLY A 494 -21.15 14.26 23.05
N ASN A 495 -21.01 15.47 22.48
CA ASN A 495 -20.30 15.69 21.23
C ASN A 495 -18.89 16.26 21.50
N PRO A 496 -17.79 15.51 21.28
CA PRO A 496 -16.42 16.01 21.51
C PRO A 496 -16.01 17.15 20.55
N GLU A 497 -16.74 17.39 19.47
CA GLU A 497 -16.47 18.53 18.58
C GLU A 497 -16.98 19.85 19.18
N GLU A 498 -17.97 19.80 20.09
CA GLU A 498 -18.57 20.94 20.75
C GLU A 498 -17.98 21.21 22.16
N ASP A 499 -17.34 20.19 22.77
CA ASP A 499 -16.76 20.27 24.11
C ASP A 499 -15.29 19.83 24.11
N GLU A 500 -14.40 20.79 24.35
CA GLU A 500 -12.95 20.57 24.33
C GLU A 500 -12.48 19.65 25.47
N SER A 501 -13.20 19.59 26.58
CA SER A 501 -12.89 18.69 27.72
C SER A 501 -13.12 17.22 27.32
N LEU A 502 -14.22 16.90 26.65
CA LEU A 502 -14.52 15.57 26.15
C LEU A 502 -13.53 15.12 25.07
N LYS A 503 -13.07 16.06 24.25
CA LYS A 503 -12.05 15.81 23.24
C LYS A 503 -10.71 15.45 23.89
N LEU A 504 -10.31 16.18 24.93
CA LEU A 504 -9.08 15.91 25.67
C LEU A 504 -9.14 14.55 26.40
N GLU A 505 -10.26 14.22 27.03
CA GLU A 505 -10.49 12.90 27.63
C GLU A 505 -10.35 11.77 26.61
N GLY A 506 -10.95 11.93 25.42
CA GLY A 506 -10.85 10.96 24.35
C GLY A 506 -9.39 10.73 23.87
N ILE A 507 -8.58 11.79 23.82
CA ILE A 507 -7.16 11.70 23.51
C ILE A 507 -6.40 10.94 24.60
N ILE A 508 -6.64 11.29 25.89
CA ILE A 508 -6.00 10.62 27.03
C ILE A 508 -6.35 9.13 27.08
N GLU A 509 -7.61 8.77 26.82
CA GLU A 509 -8.03 7.37 26.76
C GLU A 509 -7.38 6.61 25.60
N GLY A 510 -7.20 7.25 24.45
CA GLY A 510 -6.48 6.70 23.31
C GLY A 510 -4.99 6.45 23.60
N LEU A 511 -4.35 7.31 24.39
CA LEU A 511 -2.96 7.13 24.82
C LEU A 511 -2.78 5.94 25.80
N LYS A 512 -3.85 5.50 26.47
CA LYS A 512 -3.86 4.34 27.36
C LYS A 512 -4.11 3.01 26.64
N ASP A 513 -4.00 2.98 25.32
CA ASP A 513 -4.30 1.82 24.44
C ASP A 513 -5.73 1.27 24.56
N LYS A 514 -6.68 2.10 24.98
CA LYS A 514 -8.11 1.73 24.98
C LYS A 514 -8.60 1.54 23.54
N THR A 515 -9.43 0.53 23.37
CA THR A 515 -10.08 0.28 22.09
C THR A 515 -11.08 1.39 21.76
N ASP A 516 -11.43 1.52 20.50
CA ASP A 516 -12.47 2.44 20.03
C ASP A 516 -13.86 2.16 20.66
N THR A 517 -14.07 0.95 21.18
CA THR A 517 -15.31 0.56 21.86
C THR A 517 -15.28 0.97 23.34
N GLU A 518 -14.12 0.86 23.98
CA GLU A 518 -13.90 1.29 25.37
C GLU A 518 -13.79 2.81 25.52
N ASN A 519 -13.26 3.48 24.48
CA ASN A 519 -13.17 4.95 24.45
C ASN A 519 -14.51 5.56 24.00
N HIS A 520 -15.32 5.99 24.92
CA HIS A 520 -16.64 6.54 24.66
C HIS A 520 -16.61 7.88 23.91
N HIS A 521 -15.48 8.59 23.95
CA HIS A 521 -15.27 9.87 23.27
C HIS A 521 -14.67 9.73 21.88
N PHE A 522 -14.29 8.51 21.46
CA PHE A 522 -13.82 8.24 20.11
C PHE A 522 -14.95 8.46 19.09
N ARG A 523 -14.66 9.22 18.02
CA ARG A 523 -15.60 9.42 16.90
C ARG A 523 -14.97 8.89 15.61
N TYR A 524 -15.78 8.14 14.89
CA TYR A 524 -15.34 7.54 13.64
C TYR A 524 -15.37 8.56 12.51
N VAL A 525 -14.35 8.53 11.67
CA VAL A 525 -14.25 9.37 10.49
C VAL A 525 -14.99 8.67 9.33
N TYR A 526 -15.80 9.41 8.57
CA TYR A 526 -16.64 8.87 7.48
C TYR A 526 -16.37 9.50 6.12
#